data_7348317c8a615a33b01d1b47775c7d1c
#
_entry.id   7348317c8a615a33b01d1b47775c7d1c
#
_cell.length_a   1.000
_cell.length_b   1.000
_cell.length_c   1.000
_cell.angle_alpha   90.00
_cell.angle_beta   90.00
_cell.angle_gamma   90.00
#
_symmetry.space_group_name_H-M   'P 1'
#
loop_
_entity.id
_entity.type
_entity.pdbx_description
1 polymer ?
#
loop_
_entity_poly.entity_id
_entity_poly.type
_entity_poly.pdbx_seq_one_letter_code
_entity_poly.pdbx_strand_id
1 'polypeptide(L)'
;MQAKICQTNTAPRNSDLLSGIRAKFNELGIEILVRKDAALAVELSKERHLDGFVIDCDDVQGGKEALSNILGNPANKQSVMVAVLNGGTSVSEAIERGANFVLNKPLQDGRLCACLDMAIPKMASEHRRYFRHEIDLTVELQLHRGPSFLAKMLNVSEGGSNDVG
;
A
#
# COMPACT_ATOMS: atom_id res chain seq x y z
N MET A 1 8.92 4.51 -8.26
CA MET A 1 8.12 3.44 -7.59
C MET A 1 6.75 3.43 -8.23
N GLN A 2 6.34 2.32 -8.80
CA GLN A 2 4.97 2.16 -9.33
C GLN A 2 4.06 1.51 -8.27
N ALA A 3 3.96 2.12 -7.10
CA ALA A 3 3.01 1.67 -6.09
C ALA A 3 1.58 1.83 -6.62
N LYS A 4 0.74 0.83 -6.35
CA LYS A 4 -0.66 0.82 -6.75
C LYS A 4 -1.54 0.74 -5.52
N ILE A 5 -2.51 1.63 -5.46
CA ILE A 5 -3.41 1.75 -4.33
C ILE A 5 -4.85 1.67 -4.82
N CYS A 6 -5.68 0.91 -4.11
CA CYS A 6 -7.12 0.93 -4.31
C CYS A 6 -7.79 1.84 -3.27
N GLN A 7 -8.68 2.68 -3.71
CA GLN A 7 -9.52 3.50 -2.86
C GLN A 7 -11.00 3.21 -3.12
N THR A 8 -11.77 3.00 -2.05
CA THR A 8 -13.23 2.94 -2.13
C THR A 8 -13.84 4.31 -1.90
N ASN A 9 -14.78 4.70 -2.74
CA ASN A 9 -15.47 5.98 -2.62
C ASN A 9 -16.85 5.94 -3.28
N THR A 10 -17.90 6.29 -2.54
CA THR A 10 -19.29 6.24 -3.01
C THR A 10 -19.98 7.61 -3.14
N ALA A 11 -19.41 8.71 -2.67
CA ALA A 11 -20.18 9.95 -2.60
C ALA A 11 -19.41 11.19 -3.06
N PRO A 12 -20.11 12.17 -3.67
CA PRO A 12 -19.55 13.48 -4.00
C PRO A 12 -19.04 14.27 -2.78
N ARG A 13 -19.46 13.90 -1.57
CA ARG A 13 -18.97 14.48 -0.30
C ARG A 13 -17.54 14.05 0.08
N ASN A 14 -16.98 13.05 -0.58
CA ASN A 14 -15.59 12.59 -0.38
C ASN A 14 -14.63 13.14 -1.46
N SER A 15 -15.06 14.15 -2.23
CA SER A 15 -14.20 14.79 -3.25
C SER A 15 -12.89 15.34 -2.64
N ASP A 16 -12.96 15.84 -1.40
CA ASP A 16 -11.81 16.43 -0.71
C ASP A 16 -10.78 15.36 -0.31
N LEU A 17 -11.25 14.19 0.14
CA LEU A 17 -10.36 13.03 0.39
C LEU A 17 -9.65 12.59 -0.89
N LEU A 18 -10.41 12.44 -1.97
CA LEU A 18 -9.85 12.03 -3.26
C LEU A 18 -8.86 13.04 -3.81
N SER A 19 -9.17 14.33 -3.74
CA SER A 19 -8.30 15.38 -4.28
C SER A 19 -7.00 15.49 -3.49
N GLY A 20 -7.04 15.43 -2.15
CA GLY A 20 -5.85 15.46 -1.30
C GLY A 20 -4.95 14.24 -1.51
N ILE A 21 -5.53 13.04 -1.56
CA ILE A 21 -4.78 11.80 -1.82
C ILE A 21 -4.18 11.81 -3.24
N ARG A 22 -4.96 12.20 -4.25
CA ARG A 22 -4.48 12.25 -5.64
C ARG A 22 -3.32 13.21 -5.83
N ALA A 23 -3.40 14.41 -5.25
CA ALA A 23 -2.32 15.39 -5.36
C ALA A 23 -1.01 14.79 -4.81
N LYS A 24 -1.03 14.24 -3.61
CA LYS A 24 0.15 13.65 -2.98
C LYS A 24 0.71 12.46 -3.74
N PHE A 25 -0.16 11.58 -4.22
CA PHE A 25 0.26 10.36 -4.93
C PHE A 25 0.74 10.63 -6.35
N ASN A 26 0.14 11.61 -7.06
CA ASN A 26 0.62 12.02 -8.38
C ASN A 26 2.04 12.58 -8.32
N GLU A 27 2.36 13.37 -7.30
CA GLU A 27 3.73 13.88 -7.07
C GLU A 27 4.76 12.75 -6.91
N LEU A 28 4.33 11.60 -6.39
CA LEU A 28 5.18 10.45 -6.11
C LEU A 28 5.11 9.36 -7.19
N GLY A 29 4.35 9.57 -8.26
CA GLY A 29 4.16 8.59 -9.33
C GLY A 29 3.40 7.33 -8.89
N ILE A 30 2.54 7.45 -7.87
CA ILE A 30 1.72 6.35 -7.34
C ILE A 30 0.40 6.26 -8.11
N GLU A 31 0.10 5.11 -8.67
CA GLU A 31 -1.17 4.85 -9.37
C GLU A 31 -2.31 4.62 -8.37
N ILE A 32 -3.42 5.33 -8.56
CA ILE A 32 -4.62 5.17 -7.74
C ILE A 32 -5.74 4.53 -8.56
N LEU A 33 -6.25 3.41 -8.07
CA LEU A 33 -7.40 2.71 -8.60
C LEU A 33 -8.63 3.01 -7.72
N VAL A 34 -9.59 3.75 -8.24
CA VAL A 34 -10.81 4.09 -7.48
C VAL A 34 -11.90 3.06 -7.76
N ARG A 35 -12.55 2.59 -6.70
CA ARG A 35 -13.71 1.69 -6.76
C ARG A 35 -14.88 2.29 -6.01
N LYS A 36 -16.09 2.11 -6.54
CA LYS A 36 -17.31 2.70 -5.97
C LYS A 36 -17.80 1.96 -4.73
N ASP A 37 -17.50 0.68 -4.62
CA ASP A 37 -17.92 -0.16 -3.50
C ASP A 37 -16.79 -1.07 -3.02
N ALA A 38 -16.98 -1.61 -1.82
CA ALA A 38 -16.00 -2.45 -1.17
C ALA A 38 -15.84 -3.83 -1.85
N ALA A 39 -16.92 -4.36 -2.44
CA ALA A 39 -16.88 -5.64 -3.12
C ALA A 39 -15.93 -5.61 -4.33
N LEU A 40 -15.97 -4.54 -5.11
CA LEU A 40 -15.05 -4.35 -6.25
C LEU A 40 -13.59 -4.20 -5.79
N ALA A 41 -13.34 -3.60 -4.63
CA ALA A 41 -11.99 -3.53 -4.06
C ALA A 41 -11.50 -4.92 -3.63
N VAL A 42 -12.36 -5.73 -3.03
CA VAL A 42 -12.05 -7.12 -2.65
C VAL A 42 -11.79 -7.98 -3.89
N GLU A 43 -12.62 -7.88 -4.92
CA GLU A 43 -12.39 -8.62 -6.18
C GLU A 43 -11.07 -8.23 -6.84
N LEU A 44 -10.77 -6.93 -6.91
CA LEU A 44 -9.49 -6.45 -7.44
C LEU A 44 -8.29 -7.01 -6.65
N SER A 45 -8.43 -7.16 -5.34
CA SER A 45 -7.38 -7.74 -4.49
C SER A 45 -7.12 -9.22 -4.76
N LYS A 46 -8.08 -9.94 -5.32
CA LYS A 46 -7.90 -11.34 -5.73
C LYS A 46 -7.14 -11.47 -7.05
N GLU A 47 -7.28 -10.47 -7.91
CA GLU A 47 -6.67 -10.49 -9.25
C GLU A 47 -5.20 -10.06 -9.24
N ARG A 48 -4.81 -9.18 -8.32
CA ARG A 48 -3.47 -8.61 -8.28
C ARG A 48 -3.04 -8.15 -6.89
N HIS A 49 -1.73 -8.04 -6.73
CA HIS A 49 -1.15 -7.34 -5.58
C HIS A 49 -1.31 -5.83 -5.72
N LEU A 50 -1.66 -5.18 -4.61
CA LEU A 50 -1.65 -3.73 -4.44
C LEU A 50 -0.89 -3.38 -3.16
N ASP A 51 -0.06 -2.35 -3.20
CA ASP A 51 0.80 -1.98 -2.08
C ASP A 51 0.01 -1.38 -0.91
N GLY A 52 -1.15 -0.82 -1.19
CA GLY A 52 -2.03 -0.30 -0.17
C GLY A 52 -3.48 -0.14 -0.60
N PHE A 53 -4.33 0.02 0.41
CA PHE A 53 -5.77 0.25 0.26
C PHE A 53 -6.20 1.38 1.17
N VAL A 54 -7.04 2.28 0.67
CA VAL A 54 -7.74 3.29 1.45
C VAL A 54 -9.23 2.95 1.42
N ILE A 55 -9.75 2.48 2.53
CA ILE A 55 -11.11 1.93 2.62
C ILE A 55 -11.99 2.84 3.48
N ASP A 56 -13.06 3.34 2.90
CA ASP A 56 -14.13 3.99 3.64
C ASP A 56 -14.99 2.91 4.31
N CYS A 57 -14.90 2.83 5.63
CA CYS A 57 -15.53 1.76 6.39
C CYS A 57 -17.01 1.98 6.68
N ASP A 58 -17.43 3.25 6.80
CA ASP A 58 -18.75 3.59 7.30
C ASP A 58 -19.70 4.09 6.20
N ASP A 59 -19.18 4.81 5.21
CA ASP A 59 -20.00 5.39 4.15
C ASP A 59 -20.07 4.49 2.90
N VAL A 60 -19.33 3.38 2.88
CA VAL A 60 -19.34 2.37 1.83
C VAL A 60 -19.86 1.05 2.38
N GLN A 61 -20.90 0.51 1.75
CA GLN A 61 -21.44 -0.79 2.14
C GLN A 61 -20.39 -1.90 2.09
N GLY A 62 -20.23 -2.62 3.21
CA GLY A 62 -19.22 -3.68 3.34
C GLY A 62 -17.80 -3.17 3.53
N GLY A 63 -17.61 -1.87 3.80
CA GLY A 63 -16.29 -1.26 3.90
C GLY A 63 -15.44 -1.84 5.01
N LYS A 64 -15.97 -1.98 6.22
CA LYS A 64 -15.21 -2.55 7.33
C LYS A 64 -14.88 -4.04 7.15
N GLU A 65 -15.76 -4.81 6.56
CA GLU A 65 -15.53 -6.22 6.23
C GLU A 65 -14.45 -6.37 5.15
N ALA A 66 -14.37 -5.42 4.23
CA ALA A 66 -13.36 -5.43 3.17
C ALA A 66 -11.93 -5.40 3.72
N LEU A 67 -11.68 -4.75 4.87
CA LEU A 67 -10.36 -4.75 5.50
C LEU A 67 -9.85 -6.19 5.73
N SER A 68 -10.64 -7.02 6.40
CA SER A 68 -10.28 -8.41 6.67
C SER A 68 -10.26 -9.27 5.41
N ASN A 69 -11.21 -9.05 4.49
CA ASN A 69 -11.33 -9.84 3.27
C ASN A 69 -10.14 -9.62 2.32
N ILE A 70 -9.65 -8.39 2.20
CA ILE A 70 -8.49 -8.06 1.38
C ILE A 70 -7.22 -8.71 1.96
N LEU A 71 -7.00 -8.56 3.26
CA LEU A 71 -5.84 -9.14 3.95
C LEU A 71 -5.89 -10.68 4.02
N GLY A 72 -7.06 -11.28 3.90
CA GLY A 72 -7.22 -12.73 3.77
C GLY A 72 -6.68 -13.29 2.45
N ASN A 73 -6.49 -12.45 1.44
CA ASN A 73 -5.89 -12.85 0.18
C ASN A 73 -4.36 -12.93 0.31
N PRO A 74 -3.73 -14.08 -0.03
CA PRO A 74 -2.27 -14.25 0.10
C PRO A 74 -1.44 -13.17 -0.59
N ALA A 75 -1.88 -12.67 -1.74
CA ALA A 75 -1.18 -11.63 -2.48
C ALA A 75 -1.17 -10.27 -1.76
N ASN A 76 -2.15 -10.01 -0.90
CA ASN A 76 -2.35 -8.71 -0.25
C ASN A 76 -2.32 -8.77 1.28
N LYS A 77 -1.94 -9.92 1.88
CA LYS A 77 -1.93 -10.10 3.34
C LYS A 77 -1.07 -9.11 4.12
N GLN A 78 -0.15 -8.43 3.46
CA GLN A 78 0.72 -7.42 4.06
C GLN A 78 0.58 -6.03 3.42
N SER A 79 -0.41 -5.86 2.54
CA SER A 79 -0.73 -4.55 1.97
C SER A 79 -1.08 -3.55 3.06
N VAL A 80 -0.70 -2.31 2.87
CA VAL A 80 -0.94 -1.25 3.86
C VAL A 80 -2.41 -0.84 3.81
N MET A 81 -3.11 -0.93 4.94
CA MET A 81 -4.52 -0.62 5.06
C MET A 81 -4.72 0.71 5.78
N VAL A 82 -5.37 1.67 5.12
CA VAL A 82 -5.84 2.93 5.70
C VAL A 82 -7.36 2.85 5.81
N ALA A 83 -7.88 2.84 7.03
CA ALA A 83 -9.32 2.88 7.28
C ALA A 83 -9.79 4.32 7.45
N VAL A 84 -10.87 4.68 6.76
CA VAL A 84 -11.55 5.97 6.91
C VAL A 84 -12.86 5.75 7.65
N LEU A 85 -13.05 6.40 8.80
CA LEU A 85 -14.16 6.19 9.71
C LEU A 85 -15.06 7.44 9.79
N ASN A 86 -16.35 7.23 10.01
CA ASN A 86 -17.34 8.29 10.20
C ASN A 86 -18.22 8.02 11.44
N GLY A 87 -17.66 7.34 12.43
CA GLY A 87 -18.34 7.09 13.72
C GLY A 87 -19.12 5.78 13.82
N GLY A 88 -19.34 5.05 12.71
CA GLY A 88 -20.01 3.75 12.72
C GLY A 88 -19.07 2.63 13.17
N THR A 89 -17.81 2.69 12.77
CA THR A 89 -16.77 1.75 13.15
C THR A 89 -15.82 2.40 14.16
N SER A 90 -15.49 1.70 15.23
CA SER A 90 -14.50 2.20 16.19
C SER A 90 -13.06 2.03 15.67
N VAL A 91 -12.14 2.83 16.21
CA VAL A 91 -10.70 2.71 15.89
C VAL A 91 -10.18 1.32 16.26
N SER A 92 -10.58 0.78 17.42
CA SER A 92 -10.18 -0.56 17.86
C SER A 92 -10.66 -1.63 16.88
N GLU A 93 -11.91 -1.56 16.44
CA GLU A 93 -12.46 -2.49 15.45
C GLU A 93 -11.72 -2.42 14.11
N ALA A 94 -11.40 -1.21 13.63
CA ALA A 94 -10.64 -1.05 12.40
C ALA A 94 -9.25 -1.67 12.50
N ILE A 95 -8.54 -1.47 13.61
CA ILE A 95 -7.22 -2.05 13.87
C ILE A 95 -7.30 -3.59 13.97
N GLU A 96 -8.28 -4.13 14.68
CA GLU A 96 -8.51 -5.57 14.80
C GLU A 96 -8.77 -6.23 13.45
N ARG A 97 -9.39 -5.50 12.52
CA ARG A 97 -9.62 -5.94 11.13
C ARG A 97 -8.41 -5.75 10.21
N GLY A 98 -7.31 -5.20 10.74
CA GLY A 98 -6.02 -5.09 10.06
C GLY A 98 -5.67 -3.71 9.52
N ALA A 99 -6.39 -2.65 9.90
CA ALA A 99 -5.99 -1.29 9.54
C ALA A 99 -4.63 -0.94 10.18
N ASN A 100 -3.72 -0.42 9.37
CA ASN A 100 -2.43 0.09 9.84
C ASN A 100 -2.54 1.55 10.26
N PHE A 101 -3.43 2.29 9.60
CA PHE A 101 -3.69 3.71 9.85
C PHE A 101 -5.19 3.96 9.84
N VAL A 102 -5.62 4.93 10.64
CA VAL A 102 -7.02 5.30 10.78
C VAL A 102 -7.17 6.80 10.60
N LEU A 103 -8.12 7.20 9.76
CA LEU A 103 -8.53 8.57 9.54
C LEU A 103 -10.00 8.73 9.93
N ASN A 104 -10.32 9.72 10.76
CA ASN A 104 -11.69 10.04 11.12
C ASN A 104 -12.20 11.22 10.31
N LYS A 105 -13.43 11.12 9.82
CA LYS A 105 -14.16 12.25 9.22
C LYS A 105 -14.68 13.21 10.30
N PRO A 106 -14.78 14.50 10.05
CA PRO A 106 -14.34 15.20 8.84
C PRO A 106 -12.80 15.18 8.70
N LEU A 107 -12.32 14.99 7.47
CA LEU A 107 -10.89 14.93 7.20
C LEU A 107 -10.27 16.31 7.29
N GLN A 108 -9.22 16.41 8.07
CA GLN A 108 -8.39 17.60 8.19
C GLN A 108 -7.12 17.41 7.37
N ASP A 109 -6.74 18.39 6.56
CA ASP A 109 -5.59 18.30 5.66
C ASP A 109 -4.30 17.89 6.39
N GLY A 110 -4.04 18.45 7.57
CA GLY A 110 -2.86 18.10 8.35
C GLY A 110 -2.84 16.64 8.81
N ARG A 111 -3.99 16.08 9.20
CA ARG A 111 -4.11 14.66 9.59
C ARG A 111 -3.98 13.72 8.40
N LEU A 112 -4.58 14.10 7.28
CA LEU A 112 -4.45 13.36 6.04
C LEU A 112 -3.00 13.31 5.57
N CYS A 113 -2.32 14.46 5.50
CA CYS A 113 -0.92 14.53 5.13
C CYS A 113 -0.03 13.71 6.07
N ALA A 114 -0.19 13.85 7.39
CA ALA A 114 0.58 13.09 8.37
C ALA A 114 0.36 11.57 8.23
N CYS A 115 -0.87 11.13 7.97
CA CYS A 115 -1.19 9.73 7.73
C CYS A 115 -0.49 9.22 6.44
N LEU A 116 -0.56 9.97 5.35
CA LEU A 116 0.06 9.60 4.09
C LEU A 116 1.59 9.59 4.18
N ASP A 117 2.18 10.54 4.91
CA ASP A 117 3.63 10.60 5.13
C ASP A 117 4.16 9.38 5.90
N MET A 118 3.33 8.75 6.73
CA MET A 118 3.65 7.48 7.39
C MET A 118 3.32 6.25 6.54
N ALA A 119 2.21 6.29 5.79
CA ALA A 119 1.73 5.15 5.02
C ALA A 119 2.59 4.90 3.77
N ILE A 120 3.01 5.95 3.06
CA ILE A 120 3.75 5.85 1.80
C ILE A 120 5.07 5.10 1.95
N PRO A 121 5.96 5.41 2.92
CA PRO A 121 7.19 4.64 3.13
C PRO A 121 6.93 3.16 3.40
N LYS A 122 5.85 2.85 4.14
CA LYS A 122 5.44 1.48 4.41
C LYS A 122 4.95 0.76 3.14
N MET A 123 4.17 1.43 2.30
CA MET A 123 3.77 0.92 0.99
C MET A 123 4.97 0.68 0.07
N ALA A 124 5.94 1.60 0.06
CA ALA A 124 7.17 1.44 -0.70
C ALA A 124 8.01 0.23 -0.24
N SER A 125 8.08 0.00 1.08
CA SER A 125 8.73 -1.17 1.65
C SER A 125 8.02 -2.46 1.26
N GLU A 126 6.70 -2.47 1.29
CA GLU A 126 5.89 -3.62 0.88
C GLU A 126 6.02 -3.93 -0.60
N HIS A 127 6.02 -2.89 -1.44
CA HIS A 127 6.29 -3.02 -2.87
C HIS A 127 7.62 -3.72 -3.13
N ARG A 128 8.71 -3.23 -2.55
CA ARG A 128 10.03 -3.85 -2.68
C ARG A 128 10.06 -5.29 -2.18
N ARG A 129 9.38 -5.57 -1.06
CA ARG A 129 9.29 -6.92 -0.48
C ARG A 129 8.54 -7.88 -1.41
N TYR A 130 7.40 -7.45 -1.95
CA TYR A 130 6.56 -8.29 -2.81
C TYR A 130 7.23 -8.61 -4.14
N PHE A 131 7.88 -7.62 -4.76
CA PHE A 131 8.56 -7.77 -6.05
C PHE A 131 10.03 -8.19 -5.93
N ARG A 132 10.46 -8.63 -4.74
CA ARG A 132 11.79 -9.18 -4.56
C ARG A 132 11.86 -10.58 -5.18
N HIS A 133 12.79 -10.75 -6.12
CA HIS A 133 13.04 -12.03 -6.74
C HIS A 133 14.22 -12.72 -6.06
N GLU A 134 14.03 -13.96 -5.58
CA GLU A 134 15.12 -14.81 -5.12
C GLU A 134 15.88 -15.30 -6.34
N ILE A 135 17.16 -15.04 -6.37
CA ILE A 135 18.09 -15.52 -7.39
C ILE A 135 19.30 -16.14 -6.72
N ASP A 136 19.86 -17.17 -7.36
CA ASP A 136 21.12 -17.77 -6.98
C ASP A 136 22.09 -17.55 -8.15
N LEU A 137 22.74 -16.40 -8.17
CA LEU A 137 23.65 -16.02 -9.24
C LEU A 137 24.99 -15.59 -8.66
N THR A 138 26.07 -16.20 -9.17
CA THR A 138 27.42 -15.74 -8.88
C THR A 138 27.78 -14.62 -9.85
N VAL A 139 28.10 -13.45 -9.31
CA VAL A 139 28.48 -12.27 -10.08
C VAL A 139 29.93 -11.89 -9.77
N GLU A 140 30.65 -11.44 -10.79
CA GLU A 140 31.99 -10.88 -10.60
C GLU A 140 31.86 -9.36 -10.37
N LEU A 141 32.26 -8.91 -9.20
CA LEU A 141 32.31 -7.50 -8.84
C LEU A 141 33.72 -6.98 -9.07
N GLN A 142 33.87 -6.00 -9.95
CA GLN A 142 35.15 -5.35 -10.21
C GLN A 142 35.19 -3.97 -9.57
N LEU A 143 36.13 -3.75 -8.68
CA LEU A 143 36.42 -2.41 -8.19
C LEU A 143 37.11 -1.58 -9.27
N HIS A 144 36.70 -0.31 -9.37
CA HIS A 144 37.33 0.61 -10.30
C HIS A 144 38.85 0.69 -10.01
N ARG A 145 39.69 0.15 -10.89
CA ARG A 145 41.16 0.00 -10.74
C ARG A 145 41.63 -0.91 -9.59
N GLY A 146 40.82 -1.88 -9.19
CA GLY A 146 41.14 -2.84 -8.13
C GLY A 146 40.91 -4.31 -8.51
N PRO A 147 41.11 -5.23 -7.57
CA PRO A 147 40.83 -6.64 -7.80
C PRO A 147 39.36 -6.91 -8.02
N SER A 148 39.06 -7.99 -8.77
CA SER A 148 37.69 -8.51 -8.86
C SER A 148 37.43 -9.52 -7.75
N PHE A 149 36.16 -9.59 -7.33
CA PHE A 149 35.66 -10.54 -6.32
C PHE A 149 34.47 -11.29 -6.90
N LEU A 150 34.36 -12.55 -6.56
CA LEU A 150 33.16 -13.33 -6.81
C LEU A 150 32.21 -13.13 -5.64
N ALA A 151 31.02 -12.64 -5.90
CA ALA A 151 29.96 -12.48 -4.92
C ALA A 151 28.72 -13.28 -5.33
N LYS A 152 27.96 -13.75 -4.33
CA LYS A 152 26.72 -14.47 -4.56
C LYS A 152 25.55 -13.49 -4.40
N MET A 153 24.79 -13.28 -5.45
CA MET A 153 23.57 -12.51 -5.40
C MET A 153 22.41 -13.42 -4.99
N LEU A 154 21.75 -13.11 -3.86
CA LEU A 154 20.69 -13.96 -3.31
C LEU A 154 19.29 -13.47 -3.66
N ASN A 155 19.11 -12.18 -3.88
CA ASN A 155 17.84 -11.62 -4.29
C ASN A 155 18.01 -10.25 -4.95
N VAL A 156 17.04 -9.88 -5.76
CA VAL A 156 16.98 -8.59 -6.44
C VAL A 156 15.58 -8.00 -6.36
N SER A 157 15.48 -6.69 -6.22
CA SER A 157 14.23 -5.93 -6.30
C SER A 157 14.47 -4.66 -7.12
N GLU A 158 13.41 -4.00 -7.56
CA GLU A 158 13.52 -2.72 -8.28
C GLU A 158 14.32 -1.64 -7.53
N GLY A 159 14.45 -1.76 -6.20
CA GLY A 159 15.16 -0.80 -5.35
C GLY A 159 16.54 -1.23 -4.88
N GLY A 160 17.06 -2.37 -5.29
CA GLY A 160 18.38 -2.84 -4.90
C GLY A 160 18.55 -4.35 -4.87
N SER A 161 19.80 -4.78 -4.71
CA SER A 161 20.20 -6.16 -4.52
C SER A 161 20.85 -6.36 -3.16
N ASN A 162 20.71 -7.55 -2.58
CA ASN A 162 21.49 -7.97 -1.44
C ASN A 162 22.61 -8.88 -1.91
N ASP A 163 23.82 -8.42 -1.73
CA ASP A 163 25.03 -9.18 -2.01
C ASP A 163 25.58 -9.75 -0.71
N VAL A 164 25.89 -11.01 -0.71
CA VAL A 164 26.61 -11.67 0.39
C VAL A 164 28.00 -12.03 -0.15
N GLY A 165 28.99 -11.33 0.37
CA GLY A 165 30.38 -11.57 0.05
C GLY A 165 30.92 -12.87 0.65
#